data_17680159d483ae6e9f4e426f70fe9578
#
_entry.id   17680159d483ae6e9f4e426f70fe9578
#
_cell.length_a   1.000
_cell.length_b   1.000
_cell.length_c   1.000
_cell.angle_alpha   90.00
_cell.angle_beta   90.00
_cell.angle_gamma   90.00
#
_symmetry.space_group_name_H-M   'P 1'
#
loop_
_entity.id
_entity.type
_entity.pdbx_description
1 polymer ?
#
loop_
_entity_poly.entity_id
_entity_poly.type
_entity_poly.pdbx_seq_one_letter_code
_entity_poly.pdbx_strand_id
1 'polypeptide(L)'
;DIATCGDTLDDAFSMAVDCLAGFLYSANLDGEHISPASSLNDINIDKVMQELDVTSDEAFVNIVTVDVAEYAKSHFTKSVRKNLTIPSWLNDAAIKQNINFSQVLQEALLTKIQSH
;
A
#
# COMPACT_ATOMS: atom_id res chain seq x y z
N ASP A 1 9.79 -11.81 5.67
CA ASP A 1 9.10 -11.52 6.93
C ASP A 1 9.13 -10.02 7.21
N ILE A 2 8.02 -9.48 7.70
CA ILE A 2 7.89 -8.10 8.12
C ILE A 2 7.52 -8.04 9.59
N ALA A 3 7.98 -7.02 10.30
CA ALA A 3 7.72 -6.85 11.72
C ALA A 3 7.37 -5.40 12.03
N THR A 4 6.52 -5.22 13.03
CA THR A 4 6.11 -3.91 13.52
C THR A 4 5.78 -4.03 15.01
N CYS A 5 5.48 -2.92 15.67
CA CYS A 5 5.14 -2.91 17.09
C CYS A 5 4.17 -1.77 17.42
N GLY A 6 3.59 -1.83 18.61
CA GLY A 6 2.71 -0.79 19.14
C GLY A 6 2.68 -0.84 20.67
N ASP A 7 2.25 0.27 21.30
CA ASP A 7 2.25 0.41 22.75
C ASP A 7 1.04 -0.28 23.41
N THR A 8 -0.05 -0.44 22.68
CA THR A 8 -1.26 -1.14 23.10
C THR A 8 -1.63 -2.20 22.08
N LEU A 9 -2.56 -3.10 22.43
CA LEU A 9 -3.05 -4.11 21.49
C LEU A 9 -3.72 -3.47 20.26
N ASP A 10 -4.57 -2.47 20.45
CA ASP A 10 -5.21 -1.74 19.35
C ASP A 10 -4.17 -1.04 18.46
N ASP A 11 -3.18 -0.41 19.08
CA ASP A 11 -2.09 0.24 18.36
C ASP A 11 -1.27 -0.77 17.56
N ALA A 12 -0.96 -1.93 18.15
CA ALA A 12 -0.24 -3.00 17.46
C ALA A 12 -1.03 -3.51 16.24
N PHE A 13 -2.34 -3.70 16.35
CA PHE A 13 -3.18 -4.08 15.21
C PHE A 13 -3.19 -3.01 14.13
N SER A 14 -3.32 -1.73 14.49
CA SER A 14 -3.27 -0.63 13.53
C SER A 14 -1.94 -0.58 12.79
N MET A 15 -0.84 -0.75 13.52
CA MET A 15 0.50 -0.78 12.93
C MET A 15 0.70 -2.00 12.04
N ALA A 16 0.10 -3.14 12.40
CA ALA A 16 0.15 -4.35 11.58
C ALA A 16 -0.58 -4.15 10.25
N VAL A 17 -1.77 -3.53 10.27
CA VAL A 17 -2.54 -3.22 9.04
C VAL A 17 -1.75 -2.27 8.15
N ASP A 18 -1.19 -1.21 8.72
CA ASP A 18 -0.40 -0.22 7.97
C ASP A 18 0.84 -0.86 7.35
N CYS A 19 1.56 -1.66 8.12
CA CYS A 19 2.75 -2.36 7.65
C CYS A 19 2.44 -3.34 6.51
N LEU A 20 1.38 -4.14 6.67
CA LEU A 20 0.93 -5.08 5.64
C LEU A 20 0.50 -4.34 4.37
N ALA A 21 -0.29 -3.28 4.51
CA ALA A 21 -0.77 -2.49 3.38
C ALA A 21 0.40 -1.87 2.61
N GLY A 22 1.38 -1.29 3.31
CA GLY A 22 2.57 -0.71 2.70
C GLY A 22 3.40 -1.74 1.94
N PHE A 23 3.61 -2.91 2.55
CA PHE A 23 4.34 -4.01 1.93
C PHE A 23 3.65 -4.49 0.65
N LEU A 24 2.33 -4.76 0.71
CA LEU A 24 1.56 -5.25 -0.44
C LEU A 24 1.47 -4.20 -1.54
N TYR A 25 1.28 -2.94 -1.18
CA TYR A 25 1.22 -1.83 -2.12
C TYR A 25 2.53 -1.70 -2.91
N SER A 26 3.67 -1.71 -2.21
CA SER A 26 4.99 -1.64 -2.83
C SER A 26 5.28 -2.85 -3.71
N ALA A 27 4.93 -4.04 -3.26
CA ALA A 27 5.12 -5.27 -4.03
C ALA A 27 4.29 -5.26 -5.32
N ASN A 28 3.05 -4.76 -5.27
CA ASN A 28 2.20 -4.62 -6.46
C ASN A 28 2.78 -3.61 -7.46
N LEU A 29 3.30 -2.49 -6.99
CA LEU A 29 3.92 -1.48 -7.86
C LEU A 29 5.16 -2.02 -8.56
N ASP A 30 5.95 -2.82 -7.85
CA ASP A 30 7.19 -3.40 -8.38
C ASP A 30 6.96 -4.69 -9.18
N GLY A 31 5.73 -5.19 -9.21
CA GLY A 31 5.39 -6.44 -9.90
C GLY A 31 5.97 -7.67 -9.21
N GLU A 32 6.29 -7.57 -7.93
CA GLU A 32 6.86 -8.69 -7.17
C GLU A 32 5.82 -9.76 -6.86
N HIS A 33 6.27 -11.00 -6.80
CA HIS A 33 5.42 -12.11 -6.40
C HIS A 33 5.13 -12.05 -4.90
N ILE A 34 3.85 -12.13 -4.55
CA ILE A 34 3.39 -12.14 -3.16
C ILE A 34 3.06 -13.58 -2.78
N SER A 35 3.71 -14.08 -1.74
CA SER A 35 3.45 -15.43 -1.22
C SER A 35 2.05 -15.50 -0.61
N PRO A 36 1.34 -16.65 -0.78
CA PRO A 36 0.06 -16.85 -0.11
C PRO A 36 0.19 -16.76 1.42
N ALA A 37 -0.88 -16.35 2.08
CA ALA A 37 -0.92 -16.33 3.53
C ALA A 37 -0.78 -17.73 4.10
N SER A 38 0.00 -17.88 5.18
CA SER A 38 0.12 -19.14 5.88
C SER A 38 -1.16 -19.46 6.65
N SER A 39 -1.47 -20.75 6.80
CA SER A 39 -2.53 -21.17 7.71
C SER A 39 -2.13 -20.86 9.15
N LEU A 40 -3.11 -20.49 10.00
CA LEU A 40 -2.85 -20.27 11.42
C LEU A 40 -2.24 -21.50 12.09
N ASN A 41 -2.63 -22.69 11.66
CA ASN A 41 -2.12 -23.96 12.21
C ASN A 41 -0.66 -24.22 11.85
N ASP A 42 -0.15 -23.60 10.79
CA ASP A 42 1.24 -23.77 10.34
C ASP A 42 2.21 -22.81 11.02
N ILE A 43 1.70 -21.89 11.84
CA ILE A 43 2.51 -20.90 12.53
C ILE A 43 2.91 -21.39 13.91
N ASN A 44 4.21 -21.50 14.16
CA ASN A 44 4.76 -21.85 15.46
C ASN A 44 5.18 -20.56 16.19
N ILE A 45 4.40 -20.16 17.19
CA ILE A 45 4.65 -18.93 17.96
C ILE A 45 6.02 -18.95 18.64
N ASP A 46 6.40 -20.09 19.21
CA ASP A 46 7.68 -20.19 19.92
C ASP A 46 8.86 -19.93 18.99
N LYS A 47 8.79 -20.47 17.77
CA LYS A 47 9.83 -20.26 16.76
C LYS A 47 9.88 -18.79 16.33
N VAL A 48 8.74 -18.16 16.13
CA VAL A 48 8.66 -16.75 15.75
C VAL A 48 9.25 -15.86 16.87
N MET A 49 8.91 -16.16 18.12
CA MET A 49 9.44 -15.43 19.27
C MET A 49 10.97 -15.57 19.38
N GLN A 50 11.51 -16.74 19.10
CA GLN A 50 12.97 -16.96 19.06
C GLN A 50 13.63 -16.15 17.95
N GLU A 51 13.03 -16.13 16.75
CA GLU A 51 13.56 -15.36 15.61
C GLU A 51 13.56 -13.85 15.88
N LEU A 52 12.57 -13.35 16.63
CA LEU A 52 12.44 -11.94 16.98
C LEU A 52 13.18 -11.59 18.29
N ASP A 53 13.75 -12.57 18.96
CA ASP A 53 14.41 -12.41 20.27
C ASP A 53 13.47 -11.76 21.30
N VAL A 54 12.24 -12.25 21.37
CA VAL A 54 11.18 -11.78 22.27
C VAL A 54 10.75 -12.90 23.18
N THR A 55 10.49 -12.59 24.45
CA THR A 55 9.89 -13.50 25.41
C THR A 55 8.59 -12.88 25.95
N SER A 56 7.48 -13.64 25.89
CA SER A 56 6.21 -13.19 26.42
C SER A 56 5.30 -14.39 26.69
N ASP A 57 4.60 -14.36 27.81
CA ASP A 57 3.58 -15.36 28.13
C ASP A 57 2.25 -15.07 27.48
N GLU A 58 2.09 -13.88 26.88
CA GLU A 58 0.84 -13.40 26.30
C GLU A 58 0.84 -13.37 24.76
N ALA A 59 1.75 -14.13 24.13
CA ALA A 59 1.82 -14.19 22.68
C ALA A 59 0.64 -14.97 22.09
N PHE A 60 0.10 -14.50 20.98
CA PHE A 60 -0.97 -15.19 20.24
C PHE A 60 -0.88 -14.91 18.75
N VAL A 61 -1.59 -15.72 17.96
CA VAL A 61 -1.66 -15.58 16.50
C VAL A 61 -3.04 -15.06 16.12
N ASN A 62 -3.09 -14.11 15.20
CA ASN A 62 -4.34 -13.58 14.69
C ASN A 62 -4.23 -13.27 13.21
N ILE A 63 -5.38 -13.07 12.55
CA ILE A 63 -5.46 -12.72 11.15
C ILE A 63 -5.56 -11.21 11.01
N VAL A 64 -4.73 -10.64 10.12
CA VAL A 64 -4.81 -9.24 9.73
C VAL A 64 -5.15 -9.18 8.25
N THR A 65 -6.18 -8.41 7.90
CA THR A 65 -6.63 -8.24 6.53
C THR A 65 -6.69 -6.77 6.16
N VAL A 66 -6.49 -6.47 4.87
CA VAL A 66 -6.58 -5.11 4.36
C VAL A 66 -6.99 -5.13 2.89
N ASP A 67 -7.88 -4.20 2.51
CA ASP A 67 -8.11 -3.88 1.11
C ASP A 67 -7.07 -2.84 0.70
N VAL A 68 -6.03 -3.28 0.00
CA VAL A 68 -4.88 -2.45 -0.34
C VAL A 68 -5.28 -1.24 -1.18
N ALA A 69 -6.18 -1.43 -2.16
CA ALA A 69 -6.61 -0.34 -3.04
C ALA A 69 -7.34 0.77 -2.26
N GLU A 70 -8.26 0.38 -1.39
CA GLU A 70 -9.00 1.35 -0.56
C GLU A 70 -8.10 2.00 0.50
N TYR A 71 -7.23 1.22 1.11
CA TYR A 71 -6.28 1.74 2.09
C TYR A 71 -5.33 2.76 1.47
N ALA A 72 -4.83 2.49 0.26
CA ALA A 72 -3.93 3.38 -0.46
C ALA A 72 -4.58 4.74 -0.76
N LYS A 73 -5.87 4.76 -1.12
CA LYS A 73 -6.59 6.00 -1.41
C LYS A 73 -6.64 6.95 -0.22
N SER A 74 -6.70 6.42 0.99
CA SER A 74 -6.83 7.23 2.20
C SER A 74 -5.52 7.44 2.95
N HIS A 75 -4.52 6.57 2.78
CA HIS A 75 -3.29 6.61 3.58
C HIS A 75 -2.02 6.89 2.77
N PHE A 76 -2.01 6.55 1.47
CA PHE A 76 -0.85 6.76 0.61
C PHE A 76 -1.14 7.88 -0.39
N THR A 77 -1.38 9.08 0.15
CA THR A 77 -1.82 10.25 -0.62
C THR A 77 -0.68 11.12 -1.14
N LYS A 78 0.56 10.67 -0.95
CA LYS A 78 1.72 11.45 -1.38
C LYS A 78 1.73 11.64 -2.89
N SER A 79 1.80 12.90 -3.33
CA SER A 79 1.89 13.23 -4.75
C SER A 79 3.25 12.88 -5.32
N VAL A 80 3.25 12.36 -6.54
CA VAL A 80 4.47 12.05 -7.30
C VAL A 80 4.53 12.94 -8.53
N ARG A 81 5.68 13.56 -8.77
CA ARG A 81 5.88 14.38 -9.97
C ARG A 81 6.20 13.51 -11.18
N LYS A 82 5.56 13.82 -12.30
CA LYS A 82 5.83 13.19 -13.60
C LYS A 82 6.20 14.26 -14.61
N ASN A 83 7.26 14.03 -15.37
CA ASN A 83 7.63 14.87 -16.49
C ASN A 83 7.13 14.20 -17.77
N LEU A 84 6.25 14.90 -18.50
CA LEU A 84 5.58 14.35 -19.66
C LEU A 84 5.82 15.24 -20.85
N THR A 85 5.84 14.63 -22.05
CA THR A 85 6.01 15.34 -23.31
C THR A 85 4.71 15.27 -24.11
N ILE A 86 4.24 16.42 -24.57
CA ILE A 86 3.07 16.52 -25.45
C ILE A 86 3.41 17.43 -26.63
N PRO A 87 2.69 17.31 -27.77
CA PRO A 87 2.90 18.21 -28.91
C PRO A 87 2.68 19.68 -28.53
N SER A 88 3.50 20.58 -29.09
CA SER A 88 3.41 22.01 -28.78
C SER A 88 2.04 22.61 -29.05
N TRP A 89 1.39 22.23 -30.15
CA TRP A 89 0.07 22.76 -30.50
C TRP A 89 -0.99 22.38 -29.43
N LEU A 90 -0.87 21.16 -28.89
CA LEU A 90 -1.80 20.68 -27.85
C LEU A 90 -1.58 21.42 -26.54
N ASN A 91 -0.33 21.64 -26.20
CA ASN A 91 0.04 22.44 -25.02
C ASN A 91 -0.51 23.85 -25.10
N ASP A 92 -0.33 24.53 -26.25
CA ASP A 92 -0.78 25.89 -26.45
C ASP A 92 -2.31 26.00 -26.40
N ALA A 93 -3.03 25.04 -27.01
CA ALA A 93 -4.49 25.01 -27.00
C ALA A 93 -5.02 24.79 -25.57
N ALA A 94 -4.38 23.91 -24.78
CA ALA A 94 -4.78 23.65 -23.40
C ALA A 94 -4.55 24.87 -22.51
N ILE A 95 -3.46 25.59 -22.69
CA ILE A 95 -3.17 26.82 -21.94
C ILE A 95 -4.23 27.89 -22.24
N LYS A 96 -4.62 28.04 -23.49
CA LYS A 96 -5.66 29.01 -23.90
C LYS A 96 -7.02 28.71 -23.24
N GLN A 97 -7.31 27.45 -22.98
CA GLN A 97 -8.56 27.02 -22.34
C GLN A 97 -8.46 26.95 -20.82
N ASN A 98 -7.33 27.38 -20.24
CA ASN A 98 -7.07 27.34 -18.80
C ASN A 98 -7.23 25.93 -18.19
N ILE A 99 -6.80 24.91 -18.92
CA ILE A 99 -6.91 23.52 -18.46
C ILE A 99 -5.88 23.26 -17.36
N ASN A 100 -6.33 22.63 -16.28
CA ASN A 100 -5.46 22.13 -15.23
C ASN A 100 -4.91 20.77 -15.66
N PHE A 101 -3.63 20.74 -16.09
CA PHE A 101 -2.98 19.53 -16.62
C PHE A 101 -2.96 18.39 -15.60
N SER A 102 -2.66 18.70 -14.34
CA SER A 102 -2.60 17.68 -13.29
C SER A 102 -3.95 17.01 -13.08
N GLN A 103 -5.02 17.79 -13.04
CA GLN A 103 -6.37 17.27 -12.83
C GLN A 103 -6.83 16.42 -14.02
N VAL A 104 -6.61 16.90 -15.24
CA VAL A 104 -6.97 16.16 -16.46
C VAL A 104 -6.22 14.85 -16.54
N LEU A 105 -4.91 14.85 -16.22
CA LEU A 105 -4.11 13.63 -16.19
C LEU A 105 -4.65 12.62 -15.19
N GLN A 106 -4.98 13.06 -13.97
CA GLN A 106 -5.54 12.18 -12.95
C GLN A 106 -6.87 11.58 -13.39
N GLU A 107 -7.77 12.38 -13.96
CA GLU A 107 -9.06 11.93 -14.48
C GLU A 107 -8.88 10.90 -15.61
N ALA A 108 -7.97 11.17 -16.53
CA ALA A 108 -7.68 10.25 -17.65
C ALA A 108 -7.11 8.92 -17.15
N LEU A 109 -6.20 8.95 -16.19
CA LEU A 109 -5.63 7.74 -15.60
C LEU A 109 -6.68 6.93 -14.84
N LEU A 110 -7.54 7.59 -14.06
CA LEU A 110 -8.63 6.93 -13.36
C LEU A 110 -9.58 6.23 -14.32
N THR A 111 -9.97 6.89 -15.39
CA THR A 111 -10.81 6.30 -16.44
C THR A 111 -10.16 5.09 -17.09
N LYS A 112 -8.87 5.17 -17.37
CA LYS A 112 -8.11 4.09 -18.00
C LYS A 112 -8.01 2.87 -17.10
N ILE A 113 -7.77 3.08 -15.82
CA ILE A 113 -7.68 2.01 -14.82
C ILE A 113 -9.03 1.32 -14.64
N GLN A 114 -10.13 2.09 -14.59
CA GLN A 114 -11.48 1.59 -14.38
C GLN A 114 -12.01 0.81 -15.58
N SER A 115 -11.46 0.99 -16.77
CA SER A 115 -11.91 0.31 -17.98
C SER A 115 -11.32 -1.10 -18.15
N HIS A 116 -10.54 -1.57 -17.21
CA HIS A 116 -9.95 -2.92 -17.21
C HIS A 116 -10.63 -3.87 -16.25
#